data_edec84de79460653117158a76ea5e6bb
#
_entry.id   edec84de79460653117158a76ea5e6bb
#
_cell.length_a   1.000
_cell.length_b   1.000
_cell.length_c   1.000
_cell.angle_alpha   90.00
_cell.angle_beta   90.00
_cell.angle_gamma   90.00
#
_symmetry.space_group_name_H-M   'P 1'
#
loop_
_entity.id
_entity.type
_entity.pdbx_description
1 polymer ?
#
loop_
_entity_poly.entity_id
_entity_poly.type
_entity_poly.pdbx_seq_one_letter_code
_entity_poly.pdbx_strand_id
1 'polypeptide(L)'
;MANEFRLLTMFAAALLSGCWHDYSVIPGEKEYVYVTETETVTETETIEVTVEVPVYVEVEVPVGDTAVDDPGEIWVDSFIQPNTVDGIDILWVIDTSGSMYRYEAQLLLGIETMLLALPATSWRLVMISNDPNRAIAEAQFPLVPGDDILDAEAMYSAMLRGGLEEGFDAVYDYMVANPYSSTWMRPDAGLLVVFVSDEEEQSNTHFSAVSDFVSWYRAQRGGSVFMASIVNHSTTVTECSWPVSHVDVGDRYMEATAAFAGSIIDICAEDWSPGVADAASSIEPHESWPLTHEPVESSIRVFINGALDYDWTYSPSDNTVYFTTIPPGTALVEIGYRYMDADTGS
;
A
#
# COMPACT_ATOMS: atom_id res chain seq x y z
N MET A 1 -39.82 7.65 41.15
CA MET A 1 -39.96 6.40 40.38
C MET A 1 -38.98 6.53 39.23
N ALA A 2 -37.80 5.99 39.44
CA ALA A 2 -36.70 6.05 38.50
C ALA A 2 -36.66 4.73 37.70
N ASN A 3 -36.73 4.81 36.37
CA ASN A 3 -36.50 3.66 35.49
C ASN A 3 -35.07 3.72 35.02
N GLU A 4 -34.25 2.79 35.49
CA GLU A 4 -32.91 2.53 34.99
C GLU A 4 -33.01 1.71 33.72
N PHE A 5 -32.51 2.25 32.60
CA PHE A 5 -32.21 1.50 31.39
C PHE A 5 -30.82 0.86 31.53
N ARG A 6 -30.78 -0.45 31.69
CA ARG A 6 -29.53 -1.22 31.57
C ARG A 6 -29.28 -1.54 30.10
N LEU A 7 -28.23 -0.96 29.55
CA LEU A 7 -27.68 -1.32 28.25
C LEU A 7 -26.89 -2.64 28.39
N LEU A 8 -27.37 -3.70 27.77
CA LEU A 8 -26.66 -4.98 27.68
C LEU A 8 -25.82 -5.01 26.39
N THR A 9 -24.52 -4.82 26.54
CA THR A 9 -23.56 -4.98 25.42
C THR A 9 -23.22 -6.46 25.28
N MET A 10 -23.73 -7.13 24.27
CA MET A 10 -23.25 -8.45 23.86
C MET A 10 -22.06 -8.30 22.92
N PHE A 11 -20.88 -8.69 23.39
CA PHE A 11 -19.72 -8.97 22.53
C PHE A 11 -19.90 -10.35 21.90
N ALA A 12 -20.14 -10.40 20.59
CA ALA A 12 -19.97 -11.63 19.82
C ALA A 12 -18.52 -11.72 19.36
N ALA A 13 -17.73 -12.56 20.03
CA ALA A 13 -16.40 -12.93 19.55
C ALA A 13 -16.56 -13.98 18.44
N ALA A 14 -16.41 -13.56 17.18
CA ALA A 14 -16.25 -14.49 16.06
C ALA A 14 -14.80 -15.01 16.07
N LEU A 15 -14.61 -16.24 16.49
CA LEU A 15 -13.38 -16.99 16.30
C LEU A 15 -13.28 -17.39 14.83
N LEU A 16 -12.53 -16.64 14.04
CA LEU A 16 -12.08 -17.04 12.71
C LEU A 16 -10.93 -18.04 12.87
N SER A 17 -11.25 -19.32 12.96
CA SER A 17 -10.28 -20.38 12.70
C SER A 17 -10.12 -20.48 11.19
N GLY A 18 -9.01 -19.95 10.66
CA GLY A 18 -8.65 -20.12 9.26
C GLY A 18 -8.35 -21.58 8.97
N CYS A 19 -9.25 -22.23 8.25
CA CYS A 19 -8.94 -23.48 7.54
C CYS A 19 -8.52 -23.07 6.12
N TRP A 20 -7.27 -23.30 5.79
CA TRP A 20 -6.80 -23.35 4.41
C TRP A 20 -7.50 -24.55 3.75
N HIS A 21 -8.37 -24.27 2.80
CA HIS A 21 -8.94 -25.30 1.94
C HIS A 21 -8.33 -25.14 0.56
N ASP A 22 -7.72 -26.21 0.07
CA ASP A 22 -7.36 -26.34 -1.34
C ASP A 22 -8.63 -26.21 -2.18
N TYR A 23 -8.72 -25.17 -2.98
CA TYR A 23 -9.80 -24.99 -3.93
C TYR A 23 -9.46 -25.71 -5.23
N SER A 24 -10.00 -26.88 -5.44
CA SER A 24 -10.08 -27.47 -6.78
C SER A 24 -11.28 -26.84 -7.50
N VAL A 25 -11.02 -26.03 -8.52
CA VAL A 25 -12.07 -25.44 -9.35
C VAL A 25 -12.54 -26.49 -10.34
N ILE A 26 -13.77 -26.99 -10.17
CA ILE A 26 -14.44 -27.86 -11.15
C ILE A 26 -15.14 -26.97 -12.17
N PRO A 27 -14.88 -27.09 -13.48
CA PRO A 27 -15.59 -26.31 -14.50
C PRO A 27 -17.03 -26.82 -14.65
N GLY A 28 -18.01 -25.97 -14.36
CA GLY A 28 -19.44 -26.25 -14.53
C GLY A 28 -20.26 -24.99 -14.25
N GLU A 29 -21.40 -24.84 -14.91
CA GLU A 29 -22.36 -23.77 -14.60
C GLU A 29 -22.78 -23.86 -13.13
N LYS A 30 -22.65 -22.77 -12.39
CA LYS A 30 -23.07 -22.70 -10.98
C LYS A 30 -24.51 -22.21 -10.92
N GLU A 31 -25.40 -23.05 -10.41
CA GLU A 31 -26.76 -22.66 -10.07
C GLU A 31 -26.81 -22.30 -8.57
N TYR A 32 -27.24 -21.09 -8.23
CA TYR A 32 -27.34 -20.65 -6.84
C TYR A 32 -28.73 -20.98 -6.30
N VAL A 33 -28.81 -21.79 -5.26
CA VAL A 33 -30.06 -22.07 -4.55
C VAL A 33 -30.01 -21.36 -3.21
N TYR A 34 -30.96 -20.47 -2.97
CA TYR A 34 -31.08 -19.77 -1.70
C TYR A 34 -31.95 -20.56 -0.75
N VAL A 35 -31.44 -20.90 0.44
CA VAL A 35 -32.19 -21.57 1.50
C VAL A 35 -32.44 -20.56 2.62
N THR A 36 -33.70 -20.34 2.95
CA THR A 36 -34.10 -19.46 4.06
C THR A 36 -34.27 -20.32 5.32
N GLU A 37 -33.38 -20.17 6.31
CA GLU A 37 -33.57 -20.73 7.63
C GLU A 37 -34.23 -19.68 8.56
N THR A 38 -35.32 -20.07 9.20
CA THR A 38 -36.04 -19.23 10.17
C THR A 38 -35.71 -19.71 11.57
N GLU A 39 -34.89 -18.97 12.31
CA GLU A 39 -34.66 -19.22 13.73
C GLU A 39 -35.69 -18.46 14.58
N THR A 40 -36.50 -19.20 15.35
CA THR A 40 -37.51 -18.62 16.22
C THR A 40 -36.90 -18.44 17.61
N VAL A 41 -36.57 -17.19 17.99
CA VAL A 41 -36.17 -16.84 19.36
C VAL A 41 -37.41 -16.49 20.17
N THR A 42 -37.75 -17.36 21.11
CA THR A 42 -38.87 -17.13 22.01
C THR A 42 -38.43 -16.18 23.13
N GLU A 43 -38.82 -14.93 23.05
CA GLU A 43 -39.48 -14.10 24.08
C GLU A 43 -39.55 -12.64 23.60
N THR A 44 -40.77 -12.21 23.31
CA THR A 44 -41.37 -10.87 23.23
C THR A 44 -41.16 -10.00 22.01
N GLU A 45 -40.27 -10.25 21.10
CA GLU A 45 -40.31 -9.63 19.75
C GLU A 45 -39.78 -10.63 18.71
N THR A 46 -40.59 -10.99 17.74
CA THR A 46 -40.16 -11.82 16.60
C THR A 46 -39.47 -10.92 15.60
N ILE A 47 -38.14 -10.94 15.56
CA ILE A 47 -37.37 -10.34 14.47
C ILE A 47 -37.13 -11.46 13.46
N GLU A 48 -37.77 -11.41 12.31
CA GLU A 48 -37.41 -12.28 11.19
C GLU A 48 -36.07 -11.77 10.61
N VAL A 49 -35.01 -12.49 10.90
CA VAL A 49 -33.71 -12.30 10.23
C VAL A 49 -33.60 -13.32 9.13
N THR A 50 -33.78 -12.88 7.89
CA THR A 50 -33.50 -13.70 6.71
C THR A 50 -31.99 -13.73 6.47
N VAL A 51 -31.33 -14.83 6.79
CA VAL A 51 -29.94 -15.06 6.45
C VAL A 51 -29.88 -15.85 5.16
N GLU A 52 -29.48 -15.22 4.07
CA GLU A 52 -29.22 -15.90 2.80
C GLU A 52 -27.85 -16.60 2.90
N VAL A 53 -27.88 -17.92 3.05
CA VAL A 53 -26.66 -18.75 3.02
C VAL A 53 -26.56 -19.38 1.63
N PRO A 54 -25.52 -19.10 0.85
CA PRO A 54 -25.34 -19.78 -0.44
C PRO A 54 -25.06 -21.26 -0.19
N VAL A 55 -25.95 -22.11 -0.70
CA VAL A 55 -25.75 -23.57 -0.71
C VAL A 55 -25.14 -23.96 -2.05
N TYR A 56 -23.94 -24.47 -2.03
CA TYR A 56 -23.30 -25.03 -3.23
C TYR A 56 -23.84 -26.43 -3.48
N VAL A 57 -24.51 -26.63 -4.58
CA VAL A 57 -24.94 -27.95 -5.04
C VAL A 57 -23.93 -28.43 -6.09
N GLU A 58 -23.21 -29.50 -5.80
CA GLU A 58 -22.37 -30.18 -6.78
C GLU A 58 -23.29 -30.86 -7.81
N VAL A 59 -23.30 -30.37 -9.04
CA VAL A 59 -23.97 -31.06 -10.15
C VAL A 59 -22.92 -31.84 -10.91
N GLU A 60 -22.99 -33.19 -10.85
CA GLU A 60 -22.18 -34.01 -11.72
C GLU A 60 -22.61 -33.85 -13.18
N VAL A 61 -21.81 -33.11 -13.94
CA VAL A 61 -21.95 -33.03 -15.40
C VAL A 61 -21.21 -34.25 -15.99
N PRO A 62 -21.84 -35.08 -16.85
CA PRO A 62 -21.13 -36.19 -17.48
C PRO A 62 -20.01 -35.66 -18.35
N VAL A 63 -18.77 -35.95 -17.93
CA VAL A 63 -17.54 -35.60 -18.67
C VAL A 63 -17.51 -36.46 -19.92
N GLY A 64 -17.79 -35.87 -21.07
CA GLY A 64 -17.40 -36.46 -22.37
C GLY A 64 -15.87 -36.49 -22.41
N ASP A 65 -15.32 -37.65 -22.78
CA ASP A 65 -13.90 -37.93 -22.85
C ASP A 65 -13.21 -37.12 -23.96
N THR A 66 -12.99 -35.83 -23.68
CA THR A 66 -12.08 -34.99 -24.43
C THR A 66 -10.84 -34.79 -23.55
N ALA A 67 -9.68 -35.12 -24.08
CA ALA A 67 -8.40 -34.86 -23.41
C ALA A 67 -8.43 -33.45 -22.83
N VAL A 68 -8.47 -33.36 -21.49
CA VAL A 68 -8.40 -32.09 -20.80
C VAL A 68 -6.96 -31.65 -20.99
N ASP A 69 -6.75 -30.70 -21.88
CA ASP A 69 -5.50 -29.93 -21.88
C ASP A 69 -5.30 -29.43 -20.44
N ASP A 70 -4.10 -29.53 -19.92
CA ASP A 70 -3.74 -29.08 -18.57
C ASP A 70 -4.39 -27.71 -18.35
N PRO A 71 -5.25 -27.53 -17.32
CA PRO A 71 -6.02 -26.28 -17.17
C PRO A 71 -5.14 -25.07 -16.88
N GLY A 72 -3.82 -25.23 -16.73
CA GLY A 72 -2.90 -24.19 -16.27
C GLY A 72 -3.13 -23.83 -14.80
N GLU A 73 -2.24 -23.06 -14.25
CA GLU A 73 -2.38 -22.50 -12.89
C GLU A 73 -3.26 -21.25 -12.93
N ILE A 74 -3.87 -20.92 -11.79
CA ILE A 74 -4.65 -19.69 -11.62
C ILE A 74 -3.82 -18.70 -10.82
N TRP A 75 -3.73 -17.48 -11.33
CA TRP A 75 -3.12 -16.35 -10.65
C TRP A 75 -4.11 -15.19 -10.49
N VAL A 76 -3.91 -14.38 -9.46
CA VAL A 76 -4.68 -13.16 -9.24
C VAL A 76 -3.73 -12.03 -8.91
N ASP A 77 -3.64 -11.05 -9.79
CA ASP A 77 -3.04 -9.77 -9.48
C ASP A 77 -4.08 -8.88 -8.82
N SER A 78 -3.71 -8.15 -7.79
CA SER A 78 -4.65 -7.27 -7.09
C SER A 78 -3.99 -5.98 -6.61
N PHE A 79 -4.77 -4.89 -6.64
CA PHE A 79 -4.35 -3.61 -6.11
C PHE A 79 -5.57 -2.81 -5.62
N ILE A 80 -5.29 -1.80 -4.77
CA ILE A 80 -6.27 -0.79 -4.41
C ILE A 80 -6.06 0.42 -5.32
N GLN A 81 -7.11 0.81 -6.03
CA GLN A 81 -7.05 1.96 -6.92
C GLN A 81 -6.81 3.25 -6.13
N PRO A 82 -5.75 4.03 -6.41
CA PRO A 82 -5.58 5.33 -5.81
C PRO A 82 -6.74 6.28 -6.07
N ASN A 83 -7.03 7.16 -5.12
CA ASN A 83 -7.99 8.23 -5.37
C ASN A 83 -7.41 9.24 -6.36
N THR A 84 -8.26 9.80 -7.21
CA THR A 84 -7.90 11.03 -7.93
C THR A 84 -7.78 12.16 -6.93
N VAL A 85 -6.61 12.78 -6.85
CA VAL A 85 -6.34 13.91 -5.95
C VAL A 85 -5.94 15.15 -6.74
N ASP A 86 -6.37 16.34 -6.30
CA ASP A 86 -6.02 17.61 -6.93
C ASP A 86 -4.57 18.07 -6.62
N GLY A 87 -3.73 17.14 -6.21
CA GLY A 87 -2.33 17.35 -5.89
C GLY A 87 -1.83 16.40 -4.81
N ILE A 88 -0.53 16.40 -4.60
CA ILE A 88 0.14 15.57 -3.62
C ILE A 88 1.08 16.38 -2.75
N ASP A 89 1.02 16.21 -1.45
CA ASP A 89 2.00 16.69 -0.49
C ASP A 89 2.96 15.53 -0.16
N ILE A 90 4.26 15.76 -0.28
CA ILE A 90 5.29 14.74 -0.14
C ILE A 90 6.21 15.12 1.00
N LEU A 91 6.42 14.19 1.91
CA LEU A 91 7.28 14.36 3.07
C LEU A 91 8.38 13.30 3.03
N TRP A 92 9.61 13.72 2.74
CA TRP A 92 10.78 12.87 2.91
C TRP A 92 11.26 12.99 4.35
N VAL A 93 11.23 11.87 5.08
CA VAL A 93 11.64 11.75 6.48
C VAL A 93 12.99 11.06 6.52
N ILE A 94 14.03 11.86 6.66
CA ILE A 94 15.40 11.44 6.42
C ILE A 94 16.12 11.29 7.75
N ASP A 95 16.69 10.14 7.94
CA ASP A 95 17.68 9.93 8.99
C ASP A 95 18.87 10.84 8.73
N THR A 96 19.21 11.63 9.73
CA THR A 96 20.28 12.61 9.68
C THR A 96 21.44 12.24 10.60
N SER A 97 21.49 11.00 11.07
CA SER A 97 22.60 10.42 11.82
C SER A 97 23.90 10.38 11.01
N GLY A 98 25.02 10.19 11.70
CA GLY A 98 26.33 10.25 11.06
C GLY A 98 26.61 9.12 10.07
N SER A 99 25.89 7.99 10.14
CA SER A 99 26.02 6.86 9.24
C SER A 99 25.50 7.17 7.84
N MET A 100 24.48 8.03 7.74
CA MET A 100 23.79 8.38 6.49
C MET A 100 24.64 9.20 5.50
N TYR A 101 25.79 9.77 5.91
CA TYR A 101 26.63 10.57 4.99
C TYR A 101 27.07 9.81 3.74
N ARG A 102 27.13 8.49 3.82
CA ARG A 102 27.54 7.62 2.71
C ARG A 102 26.48 7.49 1.61
N TYR A 103 25.24 7.76 1.95
CA TYR A 103 24.09 7.63 1.06
C TYR A 103 23.65 8.97 0.44
N GLU A 104 24.35 10.06 0.72
CA GLU A 104 23.98 11.40 0.26
C GLU A 104 23.83 11.48 -1.27
N ALA A 105 24.71 10.82 -2.02
CA ALA A 105 24.63 10.81 -3.48
C ALA A 105 23.42 10.04 -4.00
N GLN A 106 23.10 8.87 -3.41
CA GLN A 106 21.92 8.09 -3.75
C GLN A 106 20.64 8.81 -3.32
N LEU A 107 20.65 9.48 -2.16
CA LEU A 107 19.54 10.28 -1.67
C LEU A 107 19.18 11.38 -2.68
N LEU A 108 20.16 12.17 -3.11
CA LEU A 108 19.94 13.27 -4.05
C LEU A 108 19.50 12.74 -5.42
N LEU A 109 20.06 11.63 -5.89
CA LEU A 109 19.62 10.97 -7.12
C LEU A 109 18.17 10.46 -7.01
N GLY A 110 17.81 9.89 -5.86
CA GLY A 110 16.44 9.46 -5.58
C GLY A 110 15.45 10.63 -5.60
N ILE A 111 15.82 11.75 -4.99
CA ILE A 111 14.99 12.98 -5.00
C ILE A 111 14.86 13.52 -6.43
N GLU A 112 15.95 13.60 -7.19
CA GLU A 112 15.92 14.01 -8.59
C GLU A 112 14.98 13.12 -9.42
N THR A 113 15.08 11.82 -9.23
CA THR A 113 14.20 10.84 -9.88
C THR A 113 12.74 11.10 -9.56
N MET A 114 12.43 11.35 -8.28
CA MET A 114 11.06 11.68 -7.88
C MET A 114 10.58 12.97 -8.53
N LEU A 115 11.38 14.04 -8.52
CA LEU A 115 11.00 15.32 -9.14
C LEU A 115 10.71 15.18 -10.64
N LEU A 116 11.44 14.29 -11.33
CA LEU A 116 11.25 14.01 -12.76
C LEU A 116 10.03 13.11 -13.02
N ALA A 117 9.71 12.21 -12.09
CA ALA A 117 8.59 11.27 -12.23
C ALA A 117 7.25 11.88 -11.81
N LEU A 118 7.26 12.89 -10.96
CA LEU A 118 6.04 13.54 -10.49
C LEU A 118 5.31 14.27 -11.64
N PRO A 119 3.96 14.25 -11.65
CA PRO A 119 3.19 14.98 -12.66
C PRO A 119 3.54 16.47 -12.64
N ALA A 120 3.49 17.11 -13.81
CA ALA A 120 3.85 18.54 -13.97
C ALA A 120 2.97 19.50 -13.16
N THR A 121 1.98 19.00 -12.42
CA THR A 121 0.98 19.81 -11.74
C THR A 121 0.85 19.46 -10.27
N SER A 122 0.91 20.51 -9.42
CA SER A 122 0.35 20.48 -8.05
C SER A 122 0.96 19.50 -7.06
N TRP A 123 2.26 19.22 -7.11
CA TRP A 123 2.96 18.59 -5.99
C TRP A 123 3.68 19.60 -5.09
N ARG A 124 3.90 19.22 -3.84
CA ARG A 124 4.72 19.95 -2.86
C ARG A 124 5.58 18.94 -2.09
N LEU A 125 6.88 19.17 -2.01
CA LEU A 125 7.82 18.26 -1.37
C LEU A 125 8.65 18.99 -0.31
N VAL A 126 8.68 18.44 0.91
CA VAL A 126 9.56 18.90 2.00
C VAL A 126 10.39 17.73 2.52
N MET A 127 11.61 18.04 2.93
CA MET A 127 12.49 17.11 3.64
C MET A 127 12.54 17.49 5.11
N ILE A 128 12.39 16.50 6.00
CA ILE A 128 12.52 16.66 7.45
C ILE A 128 13.44 15.60 8.04
N SER A 129 14.02 15.89 9.20
CA SER A 129 14.73 14.87 9.97
C SER A 129 13.76 13.84 10.55
N ASN A 130 14.22 12.60 10.68
CA ASN A 130 13.55 11.55 11.46
C ASN A 130 13.63 11.77 12.99
N ASP A 131 14.33 12.81 13.44
CA ASP A 131 14.34 13.24 14.85
C ASP A 131 13.13 14.17 15.12
N PRO A 132 12.16 13.77 15.97
CA PRO A 132 10.95 14.57 16.25
C PRO A 132 11.25 15.99 16.74
N ASN A 133 12.33 16.14 17.53
CA ASN A 133 12.72 17.47 18.04
C ASN A 133 13.23 18.41 16.93
N ARG A 134 13.65 17.86 15.80
CA ARG A 134 14.06 18.61 14.61
C ARG A 134 12.89 18.81 13.67
N ALA A 135 12.11 17.77 13.44
CA ALA A 135 10.91 17.83 12.62
C ALA A 135 9.92 18.91 13.10
N ILE A 136 9.65 19.00 14.39
CA ILE A 136 8.76 20.02 14.96
C ILE A 136 9.27 21.46 14.75
N ALA A 137 10.57 21.65 14.59
CA ALA A 137 11.20 22.94 14.42
C ALA A 137 11.54 23.27 12.95
N GLU A 138 11.34 22.33 12.02
CA GLU A 138 11.65 22.56 10.60
C GLU A 138 10.79 23.69 10.02
N ALA A 139 11.42 24.61 9.32
CA ALA A 139 10.79 25.86 8.85
C ALA A 139 10.93 26.10 7.33
N GLN A 140 11.37 25.09 6.59
CA GLN A 140 11.55 25.20 5.16
C GLN A 140 10.23 25.25 4.41
N PHE A 141 10.20 25.98 3.30
CA PHE A 141 9.09 25.94 2.35
C PHE A 141 9.24 24.74 1.43
N PRO A 142 8.12 24.17 0.94
CA PRO A 142 8.18 23.03 0.05
C PRO A 142 8.77 23.39 -1.32
N LEU A 143 9.45 22.44 -1.94
CA LEU A 143 9.68 22.42 -3.38
C LEU A 143 8.34 22.32 -4.10
N VAL A 144 8.26 22.91 -5.28
CA VAL A 144 7.05 22.97 -6.10
C VAL A 144 7.39 22.70 -7.58
N PRO A 145 6.41 22.43 -8.46
CA PRO A 145 6.66 22.24 -9.88
C PRO A 145 7.45 23.42 -10.49
N GLY A 146 8.60 23.09 -11.08
CA GLY A 146 9.55 24.06 -11.65
C GLY A 146 10.85 24.18 -10.88
N ASP A 147 10.89 23.74 -9.62
CA ASP A 147 12.13 23.61 -8.86
C ASP A 147 12.92 22.40 -9.36
N ASP A 148 14.23 22.45 -9.21
CA ASP A 148 15.14 21.41 -9.70
C ASP A 148 16.00 20.79 -8.59
N ILE A 149 16.94 19.95 -8.98
CA ILE A 149 17.82 19.26 -8.02
C ILE A 149 18.67 20.23 -7.19
N LEU A 150 19.01 21.41 -7.71
CA LEU A 150 19.80 22.40 -6.95
C LEU A 150 18.99 23.00 -5.82
N ASP A 151 17.69 23.20 -6.03
CA ASP A 151 16.76 23.62 -4.97
C ASP A 151 16.61 22.51 -3.91
N ALA A 152 16.56 21.25 -4.34
CA ALA A 152 16.53 20.11 -3.44
C ALA A 152 17.83 19.95 -2.63
N GLU A 153 19.00 20.12 -3.26
CA GLU A 153 20.29 20.13 -2.57
C GLU A 153 20.36 21.25 -1.53
N ALA A 154 19.84 22.44 -1.87
CA ALA A 154 19.80 23.55 -0.94
C ALA A 154 18.88 23.27 0.26
N MET A 155 17.71 22.67 0.02
CA MET A 155 16.79 22.22 1.08
C MET A 155 17.44 21.16 1.98
N TYR A 156 18.01 20.10 1.41
CA TYR A 156 18.71 19.06 2.16
C TYR A 156 19.86 19.61 3.02
N SER A 157 20.64 20.55 2.46
CA SER A 157 21.76 21.19 3.17
C SER A 157 21.29 22.08 4.33
N ALA A 158 20.11 22.69 4.20
CA ALA A 158 19.54 23.57 5.21
C ALA A 158 18.72 22.85 6.28
N MET A 159 18.36 21.57 6.04
CA MET A 159 17.53 20.76 6.93
C MET A 159 18.15 20.65 8.33
N LEU A 160 17.30 20.74 9.36
CA LEU A 160 17.71 20.53 10.74
C LEU A 160 18.11 19.07 10.97
N ARG A 161 19.31 18.87 11.49
CA ARG A 161 19.87 17.53 11.70
C ARG A 161 19.73 17.11 13.16
N GLY A 162 19.37 15.85 13.39
CA GLY A 162 19.22 15.21 14.68
C GLY A 162 19.93 13.86 14.73
N GLY A 163 19.67 13.07 15.75
CA GLY A 163 20.27 11.77 15.95
C GLY A 163 19.34 10.82 16.69
N LEU A 164 18.01 11.04 16.59
CA LEU A 164 16.99 10.10 17.02
C LEU A 164 16.37 9.48 15.77
N GLU A 165 16.25 8.17 15.78
CA GLU A 165 15.66 7.37 14.69
C GLU A 165 14.18 7.08 15.02
N GLU A 166 13.37 8.14 15.16
CA GLU A 166 11.96 8.11 15.56
C GLU A 166 11.07 8.69 14.45
N GLY A 167 11.14 8.07 13.25
CA GLY A 167 10.52 8.61 12.05
C GLY A 167 9.00 8.74 12.12
N PHE A 168 8.30 7.81 12.78
CA PHE A 168 6.84 7.90 12.95
C PHE A 168 6.45 9.09 13.85
N ASP A 169 7.16 9.26 14.97
CA ASP A 169 6.94 10.40 15.86
C ASP A 169 7.33 11.72 15.18
N ALA A 170 8.38 11.72 14.32
CA ALA A 170 8.77 12.89 13.54
C ALA A 170 7.69 13.32 12.54
N VAL A 171 7.05 12.37 11.85
CA VAL A 171 5.91 12.65 10.96
C VAL A 171 4.75 13.27 11.75
N TYR A 172 4.43 12.69 12.91
CA TYR A 172 3.37 13.22 13.78
C TYR A 172 3.67 14.64 14.23
N ASP A 173 4.84 14.88 14.80
CA ASP A 173 5.23 16.17 15.33
C ASP A 173 5.31 17.23 14.23
N TYR A 174 5.77 16.87 13.04
CA TYR A 174 5.75 17.77 11.90
C TYR A 174 4.33 18.11 11.46
N MET A 175 3.46 17.11 11.30
CA MET A 175 2.12 17.35 10.78
C MET A 175 1.19 18.04 11.79
N VAL A 176 1.35 17.75 13.09
CA VAL A 176 0.42 18.18 14.15
C VAL A 176 0.93 19.39 14.93
N ALA A 177 2.22 19.44 15.23
CA ALA A 177 2.79 20.40 16.16
C ALA A 177 3.72 21.45 15.51
N ASN A 178 4.24 21.18 14.29
CA ASN A 178 5.08 22.15 13.60
C ASN A 178 4.24 23.35 13.14
N PRO A 179 4.64 24.60 13.47
CA PRO A 179 3.85 25.80 13.17
C PRO A 179 3.81 26.16 11.67
N TYR A 180 4.72 25.61 10.87
CA TYR A 180 4.85 25.95 9.45
C TYR A 180 4.16 24.91 8.55
N SER A 181 4.06 23.66 8.95
CA SER A 181 3.47 22.59 8.16
C SER A 181 2.05 22.94 7.67
N SER A 182 1.22 23.47 8.56
CA SER A 182 -0.16 23.87 8.25
C SER A 182 -0.25 25.05 7.26
N THR A 183 0.84 25.75 6.99
CA THR A 183 0.86 26.87 6.03
C THR A 183 0.96 26.39 4.58
N TRP A 184 1.44 25.18 4.36
CA TRP A 184 1.66 24.63 3.03
C TRP A 184 0.97 23.30 2.77
N MET A 185 0.82 22.44 3.79
CA MET A 185 0.13 21.16 3.63
C MET A 185 -1.36 21.35 3.36
N ARG A 186 -1.85 20.68 2.35
CA ARG A 186 -3.22 20.83 1.87
C ARG A 186 -4.09 19.69 2.41
N PRO A 187 -5.20 19.96 3.10
CA PRO A 187 -6.06 18.92 3.65
C PRO A 187 -6.72 18.03 2.58
N ASP A 188 -6.92 18.59 1.37
CA ASP A 188 -7.60 17.90 0.26
C ASP A 188 -6.62 17.25 -0.74
N ALA A 189 -5.31 17.44 -0.58
CA ALA A 189 -4.30 16.78 -1.39
C ALA A 189 -4.01 15.38 -0.85
N GLY A 190 -3.52 14.48 -1.71
CA GLY A 190 -2.91 13.23 -1.26
C GLY A 190 -1.69 13.50 -0.38
N LEU A 191 -1.22 12.50 0.34
CA LEU A 191 -0.04 12.58 1.19
C LEU A 191 0.85 11.37 0.96
N LEU A 192 2.08 11.59 0.51
CA LEU A 192 3.11 10.57 0.42
C LEU A 192 4.17 10.82 1.50
N VAL A 193 4.48 9.82 2.31
CA VAL A 193 5.63 9.82 3.20
C VAL A 193 6.67 8.84 2.67
N VAL A 194 7.92 9.31 2.57
CA VAL A 194 9.08 8.49 2.18
C VAL A 194 10.06 8.47 3.35
N PHE A 195 10.19 7.33 4.01
CA PHE A 195 11.19 7.14 5.05
C PHE A 195 12.53 6.75 4.46
N VAL A 196 13.62 7.33 4.96
CA VAL A 196 14.99 7.00 4.54
C VAL A 196 15.87 6.84 5.77
N SER A 197 16.27 5.62 6.09
CA SER A 197 17.13 5.34 7.24
C SER A 197 17.94 4.05 7.06
N ASP A 198 19.19 4.05 7.53
CA ASP A 198 20.02 2.87 7.66
C ASP A 198 19.91 2.22 9.06
N GLU A 199 19.00 2.71 9.91
CA GLU A 199 18.70 2.18 11.23
C GLU A 199 17.22 1.83 11.39
N GLU A 200 16.89 1.02 12.43
CA GLU A 200 15.53 0.65 12.77
C GLU A 200 14.75 1.85 13.34
N GLU A 201 13.47 1.90 13.07
CA GLU A 201 12.52 2.88 13.59
C GLU A 201 12.28 2.69 15.10
N GLN A 202 12.48 3.73 15.91
CA GLN A 202 12.53 3.67 17.37
C GLN A 202 11.45 4.48 18.08
N SER A 203 10.45 5.01 17.35
CA SER A 203 9.34 5.79 17.92
C SER A 203 8.66 5.08 19.07
N ASN A 204 8.41 5.82 20.14
CA ASN A 204 7.73 5.31 21.32
C ASN A 204 6.93 6.37 22.08
N THR A 205 6.93 7.62 21.64
CA THR A 205 6.24 8.74 22.31
C THR A 205 4.77 8.79 21.88
N HIS A 206 4.51 8.79 20.58
CA HIS A 206 3.15 8.78 20.00
C HIS A 206 2.78 7.38 19.51
N PHE A 207 3.75 6.65 18.96
CA PHE A 207 3.53 5.35 18.33
C PHE A 207 4.50 4.27 18.84
N SER A 208 4.09 3.50 19.84
CA SER A 208 4.86 2.35 20.30
C SER A 208 4.66 1.10 19.43
N ALA A 209 3.53 1.00 18.73
CA ALA A 209 3.25 -0.06 17.77
C ALA A 209 3.08 0.51 16.36
N VAL A 210 3.54 -0.24 15.34
CA VAL A 210 3.40 0.12 13.92
C VAL A 210 1.93 0.29 13.54
N SER A 211 1.05 -0.59 14.05
CA SER A 211 -0.39 -0.53 13.82
C SER A 211 -1.04 0.79 14.26
N ASP A 212 -0.52 1.42 15.31
CA ASP A 212 -1.05 2.69 15.81
C ASP A 212 -0.70 3.83 14.85
N PHE A 213 0.55 3.86 14.35
CA PHE A 213 0.98 4.79 13.32
C PHE A 213 0.21 4.59 12.01
N VAL A 214 0.10 3.35 11.54
CA VAL A 214 -0.67 3.02 10.32
C VAL A 214 -2.11 3.48 10.42
N SER A 215 -2.76 3.24 11.57
CA SER A 215 -4.14 3.65 11.80
C SER A 215 -4.30 5.18 11.81
N TRP A 216 -3.40 5.87 12.48
CA TRP A 216 -3.38 7.33 12.52
C TRP A 216 -3.10 7.93 11.14
N TYR A 217 -2.08 7.43 10.44
CA TYR A 217 -1.66 7.96 9.14
C TYR A 217 -2.76 7.75 8.08
N ARG A 218 -3.40 6.57 8.07
CA ARG A 218 -4.52 6.26 7.16
C ARG A 218 -5.68 7.25 7.28
N ALA A 219 -5.89 7.82 8.46
CA ALA A 219 -6.96 8.77 8.71
C ALA A 219 -6.66 10.21 8.22
N GLN A 220 -5.42 10.51 7.78
CA GLN A 220 -5.00 11.89 7.51
C GLN A 220 -5.60 12.51 6.25
N ARG A 221 -5.94 11.74 5.22
CA ARG A 221 -6.38 12.24 3.91
C ARG A 221 -7.55 11.48 3.30
N GLY A 222 -8.41 10.91 4.13
CA GLY A 222 -9.60 10.21 3.64
C GLY A 222 -9.32 9.02 2.72
N GLY A 223 -8.14 8.38 2.87
CA GLY A 223 -7.72 7.24 2.05
C GLY A 223 -6.73 7.57 0.93
N SER A 224 -6.42 8.87 0.71
CA SER A 224 -5.40 9.30 -0.25
C SER A 224 -4.04 9.46 0.43
N VAL A 225 -3.57 8.41 1.08
CA VAL A 225 -2.27 8.34 1.75
C VAL A 225 -1.43 7.24 1.17
N PHE A 226 -0.16 7.54 0.93
CA PHE A 226 0.82 6.68 0.28
C PHE A 226 2.07 6.63 1.15
N MET A 227 2.83 5.56 1.03
CA MET A 227 4.05 5.40 1.79
C MET A 227 5.11 4.70 0.96
N ALA A 228 6.37 5.08 1.16
CA ALA A 228 7.51 4.36 0.67
C ALA A 228 8.60 4.34 1.76
N SER A 229 9.50 3.38 1.69
CA SER A 229 10.66 3.34 2.57
C SER A 229 11.92 2.93 1.82
N ILE A 230 13.02 3.60 2.13
CA ILE A 230 14.36 3.31 1.65
C ILE A 230 15.15 2.89 2.88
N VAL A 231 15.23 1.60 3.12
CA VAL A 231 15.73 1.03 4.36
C VAL A 231 16.51 -0.26 4.11
N ASN A 232 17.27 -0.74 5.09
CA ASN A 232 17.92 -2.02 4.98
C ASN A 232 16.91 -3.17 5.11
N HIS A 233 16.88 -4.06 4.12
CA HIS A 233 15.94 -5.19 4.06
C HIS A 233 16.40 -6.42 4.82
N SER A 234 17.69 -6.57 5.10
CA SER A 234 18.22 -7.87 5.44
C SER A 234 19.43 -7.80 6.36
N THR A 235 19.48 -8.72 7.32
CA THR A 235 20.66 -9.01 8.13
C THR A 235 21.73 -9.80 7.37
N THR A 236 21.41 -10.38 6.21
CA THR A 236 22.41 -11.04 5.37
C THR A 236 23.26 -9.99 4.67
N VAL A 237 24.57 -10.25 4.69
CA VAL A 237 25.58 -9.44 4.06
C VAL A 237 25.14 -9.01 2.66
N THR A 238 24.60 -7.83 2.58
CA THR A 238 24.32 -7.11 1.35
C THR A 238 25.52 -6.20 1.07
N GLU A 239 25.49 -5.47 -0.01
CA GLU A 239 26.53 -4.49 -0.36
C GLU A 239 26.72 -3.40 0.71
N CYS A 240 25.74 -3.21 1.59
CA CYS A 240 25.85 -2.40 2.81
C CYS A 240 26.76 -2.97 3.90
N SER A 241 27.22 -4.19 3.77
CA SER A 241 28.05 -4.84 4.78
C SER A 241 29.46 -4.26 4.82
N TRP A 242 29.55 -3.05 5.23
CA TRP A 242 30.80 -2.53 5.77
C TRP A 242 31.01 -3.08 7.18
N PRO A 243 32.26 -3.24 7.65
CA PRO A 243 32.57 -3.85 8.95
C PRO A 243 32.17 -2.97 10.15
N VAL A 244 31.12 -2.18 10.03
CA VAL A 244 30.66 -1.24 11.05
C VAL A 244 29.22 -1.59 11.41
N SER A 245 29.04 -1.97 12.60
CA SER A 245 27.92 -2.34 13.42
C SER A 245 26.75 -1.33 13.50
N HIS A 246 26.33 -0.67 12.42
CA HIS A 246 25.32 0.40 12.49
C HIS A 246 24.32 0.40 11.33
N VAL A 247 24.07 -0.75 10.72
CA VAL A 247 22.98 -0.89 9.75
C VAL A 247 22.03 -1.92 10.32
N ASP A 248 20.97 -1.46 10.92
CA ASP A 248 19.90 -2.32 11.40
C ASP A 248 18.85 -2.54 10.29
N VAL A 249 18.09 -3.62 10.40
CA VAL A 249 16.98 -3.88 9.48
C VAL A 249 15.83 -2.96 9.85
N GLY A 250 15.25 -2.27 8.86
CA GLY A 250 14.14 -1.36 9.06
C GLY A 250 12.79 -2.08 9.10
N ASP A 251 12.64 -3.08 9.98
CA ASP A 251 11.46 -3.94 10.03
C ASP A 251 10.16 -3.15 10.24
N ARG A 252 10.14 -2.16 11.13
CA ARG A 252 8.97 -1.34 11.43
C ARG A 252 8.61 -0.42 10.26
N TYR A 253 9.61 0.15 9.57
CA TYR A 253 9.37 0.93 8.35
C TYR A 253 8.80 0.05 7.24
N MET A 254 9.32 -1.17 7.04
CA MET A 254 8.81 -2.11 6.05
C MET A 254 7.39 -2.56 6.37
N GLU A 255 7.09 -2.88 7.65
CA GLU A 255 5.73 -3.24 8.09
C GLU A 255 4.74 -2.10 7.82
N ALA A 256 5.10 -0.86 8.16
CA ALA A 256 4.26 0.29 7.90
C ALA A 256 4.03 0.51 6.41
N THR A 257 5.10 0.44 5.59
CA THR A 257 5.03 0.64 4.14
C THR A 257 4.17 -0.43 3.47
N ALA A 258 4.34 -1.70 3.86
CA ALA A 258 3.54 -2.81 3.35
C ALA A 258 2.03 -2.65 3.63
N ALA A 259 1.67 -2.03 4.77
CA ALA A 259 0.26 -1.75 5.10
C ALA A 259 -0.43 -0.78 4.12
N PHE A 260 0.35 -0.06 3.30
CA PHE A 260 -0.14 0.83 2.23
C PHE A 260 0.19 0.30 0.83
N ALA A 261 0.64 -0.95 0.70
CA ALA A 261 1.14 -1.55 -0.54
C ALA A 261 2.22 -0.68 -1.23
N GLY A 262 3.03 0.00 -0.43
CA GLY A 262 4.02 0.96 -0.90
C GLY A 262 5.35 0.31 -1.28
N SER A 263 6.20 1.06 -1.98
CA SER A 263 7.50 0.60 -2.44
C SER A 263 8.50 0.53 -1.28
N ILE A 264 9.11 -0.63 -1.10
CA ILE A 264 10.20 -0.85 -0.14
C ILE A 264 11.49 -0.99 -0.94
N ILE A 265 12.42 -0.07 -0.73
CA ILE A 265 13.66 0.07 -1.50
C ILE A 265 14.82 -0.30 -0.60
N ASP A 266 15.73 -1.14 -1.08
CA ASP A 266 16.95 -1.46 -0.33
C ASP A 266 17.89 -0.26 -0.32
N ILE A 267 18.16 0.28 0.86
CA ILE A 267 19.11 1.40 1.04
C ILE A 267 20.51 1.01 0.55
N CYS A 268 20.81 -0.28 0.51
CA CYS A 268 22.08 -0.84 0.06
C CYS A 268 22.21 -0.96 -1.46
N ALA A 269 21.12 -0.76 -2.19
CA ALA A 269 21.18 -0.74 -3.65
C ALA A 269 22.03 0.44 -4.15
N GLU A 270 22.80 0.22 -5.22
CA GLU A 270 23.58 1.29 -5.85
C GLU A 270 22.66 2.37 -6.46
N ASP A 271 21.46 1.99 -6.89
CA ASP A 271 20.48 2.85 -7.55
C ASP A 271 19.09 2.67 -6.96
N TRP A 272 18.56 3.74 -6.36
CA TRP A 272 17.20 3.79 -5.80
C TRP A 272 16.14 4.22 -6.81
N SER A 273 16.57 4.70 -7.99
CA SER A 273 15.69 5.35 -8.97
C SER A 273 14.49 4.50 -9.39
N PRO A 274 14.61 3.17 -9.64
CA PRO A 274 13.43 2.38 -10.02
C PRO A 274 12.35 2.37 -8.94
N GLY A 275 12.73 2.12 -7.68
CA GLY A 275 11.77 2.06 -6.57
C GLY A 275 11.18 3.44 -6.23
N VAL A 276 11.95 4.52 -6.39
CA VAL A 276 11.46 5.89 -6.19
C VAL A 276 10.48 6.28 -7.31
N ALA A 277 10.76 5.88 -8.56
CA ALA A 277 9.82 6.09 -9.67
C ALA A 277 8.51 5.32 -9.45
N ASP A 278 8.59 4.08 -8.94
CA ASP A 278 7.40 3.31 -8.56
C ASP A 278 6.59 4.01 -7.46
N ALA A 279 7.26 4.52 -6.42
CA ALA A 279 6.60 5.27 -5.35
C ALA A 279 5.91 6.53 -5.88
N ALA A 280 6.53 7.26 -6.81
CA ALA A 280 5.94 8.42 -7.46
C ALA A 280 4.73 8.05 -8.34
N SER A 281 4.81 6.93 -9.06
CA SER A 281 3.73 6.46 -9.94
C SER A 281 2.51 5.92 -9.17
N SER A 282 2.71 5.39 -7.95
CA SER A 282 1.63 4.84 -7.11
C SER A 282 0.60 5.88 -6.65
N ILE A 283 0.90 7.17 -6.83
CA ILE A 283 0.03 8.27 -6.43
C ILE A 283 -1.11 8.50 -7.43
N GLU A 284 -0.89 8.14 -8.70
CA GLU A 284 -1.85 8.33 -9.77
C GLU A 284 -2.81 7.14 -9.89
N PRO A 285 -4.06 7.36 -10.26
CA PRO A 285 -4.95 6.26 -10.57
C PRO A 285 -4.39 5.40 -11.71
N HIS A 286 -4.40 4.09 -11.50
CA HIS A 286 -3.94 3.15 -12.50
C HIS A 286 -4.91 3.09 -13.69
N GLU A 287 -4.45 3.53 -14.85
CA GLU A 287 -5.16 3.39 -16.13
C GLU A 287 -4.93 2.00 -16.75
N SER A 288 -3.88 1.30 -16.29
CA SER A 288 -3.51 -0.04 -16.73
C SER A 288 -2.77 -0.79 -15.63
N TRP A 289 -2.67 -2.13 -15.77
CA TRP A 289 -1.95 -2.98 -14.83
C TRP A 289 -1.19 -4.08 -15.55
N PRO A 290 0.16 -4.16 -15.38
CA PRO A 290 0.94 -5.25 -15.94
C PRO A 290 0.67 -6.54 -15.18
N LEU A 291 0.46 -7.64 -15.88
CA LEU A 291 0.23 -8.94 -15.26
C LEU A 291 1.54 -9.61 -14.87
N THR A 292 1.53 -10.31 -13.73
CA THR A 292 2.70 -11.03 -13.23
C THR A 292 3.11 -12.19 -14.14
N HIS A 293 2.15 -12.89 -14.73
CA HIS A 293 2.38 -13.99 -15.66
C HIS A 293 1.71 -13.73 -17.01
N GLU A 294 2.22 -14.38 -18.07
CA GLU A 294 1.56 -14.35 -19.37
C GLU A 294 0.26 -15.17 -19.32
N PRO A 295 -0.92 -14.54 -19.52
CA PRO A 295 -2.20 -15.19 -19.31
C PRO A 295 -2.64 -16.03 -20.51
N VAL A 296 -3.50 -17.01 -20.28
CA VAL A 296 -4.40 -17.50 -21.31
C VAL A 296 -5.48 -16.42 -21.52
N GLU A 297 -5.35 -15.62 -22.57
CA GLU A 297 -6.13 -14.38 -22.78
C GLU A 297 -7.62 -14.53 -22.53
N SER A 298 -8.23 -15.63 -23.04
CA SER A 298 -9.68 -15.89 -22.86
C SER A 298 -10.09 -16.14 -21.39
N SER A 299 -9.14 -16.38 -20.50
CA SER A 299 -9.37 -16.65 -19.08
C SER A 299 -9.34 -15.40 -18.20
N ILE A 300 -8.87 -14.25 -18.72
CA ILE A 300 -8.78 -13.02 -17.94
C ILE A 300 -10.15 -12.59 -17.46
N ARG A 301 -10.25 -12.28 -16.17
CA ARG A 301 -11.44 -11.74 -15.50
C ARG A 301 -11.00 -10.61 -14.58
N VAL A 302 -11.64 -9.45 -14.75
CA VAL A 302 -11.40 -8.28 -13.91
C VAL A 302 -12.57 -8.11 -12.96
N PHE A 303 -12.29 -7.90 -11.69
CA PHE A 303 -13.30 -7.60 -10.68
C PHE A 303 -12.98 -6.26 -10.03
N ILE A 304 -14.00 -5.43 -9.85
CA ILE A 304 -13.91 -4.15 -9.13
C ILE A 304 -14.85 -4.25 -7.92
N ASN A 305 -14.27 -4.22 -6.71
CA ASN A 305 -14.99 -4.45 -5.46
C ASN A 305 -15.83 -5.75 -5.47
N GLY A 306 -15.26 -6.82 -6.06
CA GLY A 306 -15.90 -8.13 -6.19
C GLY A 306 -16.96 -8.23 -7.31
N ALA A 307 -17.26 -7.15 -8.02
CA ALA A 307 -18.16 -7.17 -9.18
C ALA A 307 -17.35 -7.36 -10.47
N LEU A 308 -17.80 -8.30 -11.32
CA LEU A 308 -17.16 -8.56 -12.61
C LEU A 308 -17.31 -7.34 -13.53
N ASP A 309 -16.18 -6.89 -14.07
CA ASP A 309 -16.07 -5.76 -14.99
C ASP A 309 -15.67 -6.22 -16.39
N TYR A 310 -16.13 -5.50 -17.41
CA TYR A 310 -15.86 -5.79 -18.84
C TYR A 310 -15.27 -4.58 -19.59
N ASP A 311 -15.10 -3.43 -18.91
CA ASP A 311 -14.60 -2.19 -19.52
C ASP A 311 -13.07 -2.13 -19.52
N TRP A 312 -12.45 -3.16 -20.08
CA TRP A 312 -11.01 -3.29 -20.18
C TRP A 312 -10.58 -3.98 -21.48
N THR A 313 -9.30 -3.87 -21.81
CA THR A 313 -8.65 -4.59 -22.91
C THR A 313 -7.32 -5.16 -22.44
N TYR A 314 -6.88 -6.26 -23.05
CA TYR A 314 -5.56 -6.83 -22.79
C TYR A 314 -4.64 -6.62 -23.99
N SER A 315 -3.38 -6.28 -23.71
CA SER A 315 -2.31 -6.14 -24.70
C SER A 315 -1.26 -7.22 -24.49
N PRO A 316 -1.16 -8.22 -25.41
CA PRO A 316 -0.13 -9.27 -25.30
C PRO A 316 1.30 -8.75 -25.51
N SER A 317 1.46 -7.59 -26.15
CA SER A 317 2.80 -7.06 -26.47
C SER A 317 3.57 -6.57 -25.25
N ASP A 318 2.89 -6.18 -24.20
CA ASP A 318 3.43 -5.65 -22.95
C ASP A 318 2.83 -6.33 -21.71
N ASN A 319 2.08 -7.42 -21.92
CA ASN A 319 1.44 -8.22 -20.88
C ASN A 319 0.59 -7.40 -19.92
N THR A 320 -0.22 -6.45 -20.42
CA THR A 320 -0.88 -5.43 -19.61
C THR A 320 -2.39 -5.39 -19.88
N VAL A 321 -3.18 -5.28 -18.81
CA VAL A 321 -4.61 -4.95 -18.86
C VAL A 321 -4.78 -3.43 -18.81
N TYR A 322 -5.52 -2.86 -19.77
CA TYR A 322 -5.86 -1.45 -19.87
C TYR A 322 -7.32 -1.24 -19.53
N PHE A 323 -7.62 -0.33 -18.62
CA PHE A 323 -8.99 0.01 -18.24
C PHE A 323 -9.56 1.06 -19.20
N THR A 324 -10.69 0.75 -19.84
CA THR A 324 -11.41 1.71 -20.71
C THR A 324 -12.02 2.83 -19.86
N THR A 325 -12.54 2.45 -18.70
CA THR A 325 -12.98 3.36 -17.65
C THR A 325 -12.10 3.11 -16.42
N ILE A 326 -11.40 4.15 -15.95
CA ILE A 326 -10.53 4.03 -14.77
C ILE A 326 -11.38 3.58 -13.57
N PRO A 327 -10.99 2.52 -12.86
CA PRO A 327 -11.72 2.07 -11.67
C PRO A 327 -11.85 3.19 -10.62
N PRO A 328 -12.94 3.25 -9.86
CA PRO A 328 -13.14 4.28 -8.85
C PRO A 328 -12.03 4.25 -7.79
N GLY A 329 -11.63 5.42 -7.30
CA GLY A 329 -10.66 5.50 -6.19
C GLY A 329 -11.11 4.68 -4.97
N THR A 330 -10.16 4.08 -4.28
CA THR A 330 -10.30 3.12 -3.18
C THR A 330 -10.95 1.78 -3.55
N ALA A 331 -11.24 1.53 -4.82
CA ALA A 331 -11.75 0.23 -5.25
C ALA A 331 -10.64 -0.84 -5.15
N LEU A 332 -11.00 -2.01 -4.64
CA LEU A 332 -10.18 -3.21 -4.81
C LEU A 332 -10.37 -3.70 -6.25
N VAL A 333 -9.29 -3.76 -7.00
CA VAL A 333 -9.24 -4.33 -8.34
C VAL A 333 -8.53 -5.67 -8.26
N GLU A 334 -9.14 -6.72 -8.80
CA GLU A 334 -8.60 -8.07 -8.85
C GLU A 334 -8.65 -8.56 -10.31
N ILE A 335 -7.50 -9.03 -10.82
CA ILE A 335 -7.37 -9.55 -12.19
C ILE A 335 -6.99 -11.02 -12.09
N GLY A 336 -7.96 -11.89 -12.23
CA GLY A 336 -7.78 -13.35 -12.21
C GLY A 336 -7.59 -13.90 -13.61
N TYR A 337 -6.62 -14.80 -13.78
CA TYR A 337 -6.38 -15.47 -15.07
C TYR A 337 -5.67 -16.81 -14.88
N ARG A 338 -5.72 -17.62 -15.93
CA ARG A 338 -4.89 -18.84 -16.03
C ARG A 338 -3.59 -18.50 -16.75
N TYR A 339 -2.52 -19.13 -16.33
CA TYR A 339 -1.24 -19.07 -17.01
C TYR A 339 -0.65 -20.48 -17.15
N MET A 340 0.25 -20.66 -18.14
CA MET A 340 0.95 -21.89 -18.35
C MET A 340 2.38 -21.72 -17.84
N ASP A 341 2.78 -22.52 -16.85
CA ASP A 341 4.15 -22.48 -16.37
C ASP A 341 5.08 -23.02 -17.47
N ALA A 342 6.06 -22.21 -17.88
CA ALA A 342 6.99 -22.57 -18.96
C ALA A 342 7.92 -23.75 -18.60
N ASP A 343 7.93 -24.17 -17.31
CA ASP A 343 8.85 -25.20 -16.79
C ASP A 343 8.26 -26.63 -16.78
N THR A 344 7.03 -26.88 -17.24
CA THR A 344 6.46 -28.24 -17.28
C THR A 344 6.70 -28.99 -18.58
N GLY A 345 7.57 -28.48 -19.45
CA GLY A 345 7.96 -29.09 -20.74
C GLY A 345 9.34 -29.74 -20.72
N SER A 346 9.53 -30.83 -19.94
CA SER A 346 10.69 -31.74 -20.16
C SER A 346 10.32 -33.17 -19.81
#